data_60ad29c5293b0e90ae2003ab5cf5bb78
#
_entry.id   60ad29c5293b0e90ae2003ab5cf5bb78
#
_cell.length_a   1.000
_cell.length_b   1.000
_cell.length_c   1.000
_cell.angle_alpha   90.00
_cell.angle_beta   90.00
_cell.angle_gamma   90.00
#
_symmetry.space_group_name_H-M   'P 1'
#
loop_
_entity.id
_entity.type
_entity.pdbx_description
1 polymer ?
#
loop_
_entity_poly.entity_id
_entity_poly.type
_entity_poly.pdbx_seq_one_letter_code
_entity_poly.pdbx_strand_id
1 'polypeptide(L)'
;MSWLGAGATDRHPVYNPHGLDKGASRAKVLCRALSQGSLLLEVAIPDQFNQPLDLIEYERHDRFRRSLHMVLGPNGRLWVAVEAGQELSVLSLDLSAWPKDALIRISYSWDLSQQSAWLGAEHLETGELKTSRGGCAALHEEDLARVLYGVDCTALAPEVHCFAFADHIEPLGYSEGIGAGALVETATGAQPIETLRPGAEIVTSSGSKTRLLAGIVSHVPAIGSLAPLRVRRPFQNLKQTLDLTPRCEILTEGVDAAYLFGVEHVAVKPMHLAPFLPVAHRRAGLMSKRYMLVLEEPQPFRIAGISVLATGQHHDSTSHGLTRLAHLPYDSLPQKDATATMTLLRHEAVALMSPRYL
;
A
#
# COMPACT_ATOMS: atom_id res chain seq x y z
N MET A 1 -2.94 15.59 -10.99
CA MET A 1 -3.14 14.49 -10.03
C MET A 1 -1.87 14.34 -9.24
N SER A 2 -1.91 14.72 -7.97
CA SER A 2 -0.71 14.76 -7.13
C SER A 2 -1.02 14.42 -5.69
N TRP A 3 -0.08 13.81 -5.01
CA TRP A 3 -0.05 13.76 -3.56
C TRP A 3 0.37 15.13 -3.04
N LEU A 4 -0.43 15.72 -2.17
CA LEU A 4 -0.24 17.09 -1.68
C LEU A 4 0.45 17.12 -0.31
N GLY A 5 0.15 16.16 0.55
CA GLY A 5 0.71 16.08 1.89
C GLY A 5 1.00 14.66 2.33
N ALA A 6 2.07 14.48 3.10
CA ALA A 6 2.43 13.21 3.72
C ALA A 6 3.27 13.41 4.97
N GLY A 7 3.00 12.61 6.00
CA GLY A 7 3.75 12.55 7.25
C GLY A 7 3.68 11.17 7.88
N ALA A 8 4.66 10.84 8.72
CA ALA A 8 4.69 9.58 9.46
C ALA A 8 5.34 9.83 10.83
N THR A 9 5.16 8.91 11.77
CA THR A 9 5.74 9.02 13.12
C THR A 9 7.26 9.13 13.12
N ASP A 10 7.92 8.57 12.10
CA ASP A 10 9.38 8.61 11.91
C ASP A 10 9.84 9.71 10.91
N ARG A 11 8.91 10.51 10.39
CA ARG A 11 9.20 11.51 9.35
C ARG A 11 8.33 12.77 9.55
N HIS A 12 8.99 13.92 9.60
CA HIS A 12 8.29 15.20 9.64
C HIS A 12 7.28 15.34 8.50
N PRO A 13 6.10 15.89 8.79
CA PRO A 13 5.09 16.14 7.78
C PRO A 13 5.59 17.13 6.71
N VAL A 14 5.23 16.84 5.46
CA VAL A 14 5.59 17.66 4.30
C VAL A 14 4.34 17.92 3.49
N TYR A 15 4.19 19.16 3.06
CA TYR A 15 3.09 19.60 2.21
C TYR A 15 3.64 20.35 0.99
N ASN A 16 2.99 20.16 -0.16
CA ASN A 16 3.24 20.95 -1.38
C ASN A 16 1.95 21.04 -2.21
N PRO A 17 1.35 22.25 -2.39
CA PRO A 17 0.11 22.43 -3.15
C PRO A 17 0.26 22.08 -4.65
N HIS A 18 1.48 21.93 -5.13
CA HIS A 18 1.80 21.57 -6.51
C HIS A 18 2.24 20.12 -6.69
N GLY A 19 2.22 19.34 -5.61
CA GLY A 19 2.57 17.92 -5.57
C GLY A 19 3.92 17.63 -4.90
N LEU A 20 3.96 16.56 -4.12
CA LEU A 20 5.16 16.08 -3.40
C LEU A 20 6.26 15.59 -4.34
N ASP A 21 5.94 15.26 -5.58
CA ASP A 21 6.90 14.91 -6.63
C ASP A 21 7.83 16.09 -6.99
N LYS A 22 7.39 17.32 -6.74
CA LYS A 22 8.18 18.55 -6.89
C LYS A 22 8.99 18.92 -5.63
N GLY A 23 8.98 18.05 -4.62
CA GLY A 23 9.69 18.26 -3.36
C GLY A 23 8.85 18.99 -2.30
N ALA A 24 9.50 19.32 -1.18
CA ALA A 24 8.89 20.13 -0.12
C ALA A 24 8.68 21.57 -0.58
N SER A 25 7.58 22.18 -0.17
CA SER A 25 7.27 23.58 -0.47
C SER A 25 7.08 24.37 0.83
N ARG A 26 7.48 25.64 0.81
CA ARG A 26 7.12 26.64 1.83
C ARG A 26 5.91 27.47 1.42
N ALA A 27 5.22 27.09 0.35
CA ALA A 27 4.05 27.80 -0.12
C ALA A 27 2.95 27.78 0.95
N LYS A 28 2.19 28.85 0.99
CA LYS A 28 1.00 28.92 1.86
C LYS A 28 0.01 27.83 1.47
N VAL A 29 -0.60 27.22 2.47
CA VAL A 29 -1.69 26.26 2.27
C VAL A 29 -2.85 26.94 1.55
N LEU A 30 -3.41 26.27 0.55
CA LEU A 30 -4.50 26.82 -0.26
C LEU A 30 -5.85 26.54 0.42
N CYS A 31 -6.66 27.60 0.57
CA CYS A 31 -8.02 27.50 1.08
C CYS A 31 -9.00 27.20 -0.07
N ARG A 32 -9.00 25.97 -0.55
CA ARG A 32 -9.89 25.50 -1.62
C ARG A 32 -10.52 24.16 -1.27
N ALA A 33 -11.77 23.97 -1.68
CA ALA A 33 -12.38 22.65 -1.69
C ALA A 33 -11.72 21.79 -2.79
N LEU A 34 -11.43 20.56 -2.46
CA LEU A 34 -10.96 19.57 -3.44
C LEU A 34 -12.17 18.90 -4.08
N SER A 35 -12.32 19.05 -5.41
CA SER A 35 -13.42 18.43 -6.16
C SER A 35 -13.38 16.91 -6.12
N GLN A 36 -12.20 16.35 -5.98
CA GLN A 36 -11.93 14.95 -5.72
C GLN A 36 -10.66 14.83 -4.90
N GLY A 37 -10.49 13.70 -4.22
CA GLY A 37 -9.27 13.45 -3.48
C GLY A 37 -9.28 12.12 -2.77
N SER A 38 -8.18 11.85 -2.11
CA SER A 38 -8.01 10.69 -1.22
C SER A 38 -7.23 11.11 0.00
N LEU A 39 -7.60 10.58 1.15
CA LEU A 39 -6.77 10.54 2.33
C LEU A 39 -6.44 9.08 2.67
N LEU A 40 -5.27 8.89 3.25
CA LEU A 40 -4.73 7.59 3.58
C LEU A 40 -4.10 7.65 4.97
N LEU A 41 -4.42 6.64 5.80
CA LEU A 41 -3.77 6.41 7.08
C LEU A 41 -3.27 4.98 7.17
N GLU A 42 -2.21 4.76 7.94
CA GLU A 42 -1.86 3.42 8.43
C GLU A 42 -1.95 3.42 9.95
N VAL A 43 -2.65 2.43 10.48
CA VAL A 43 -3.03 2.33 11.87
C VAL A 43 -2.66 0.95 12.39
N ALA A 44 -1.99 0.90 13.55
CA ALA A 44 -1.87 -0.33 14.31
C ALA A 44 -3.08 -0.44 15.23
N ILE A 45 -3.90 -1.48 15.04
CA ILE A 45 -5.03 -1.74 15.93
C ILE A 45 -4.47 -2.22 17.28
N PRO A 46 -4.78 -1.57 18.41
CA PRO A 46 -4.31 -2.05 19.70
C PRO A 46 -4.87 -3.43 20.04
N ASP A 47 -4.09 -4.27 20.71
CA ASP A 47 -4.53 -5.60 21.18
C ASP A 47 -5.79 -5.52 22.05
N GLN A 48 -5.87 -4.48 22.88
CA GLN A 48 -7.00 -4.23 23.76
C GLN A 48 -7.33 -2.75 23.78
N PHE A 49 -8.57 -2.42 23.43
CA PHE A 49 -9.14 -1.10 23.67
C PHE A 49 -10.64 -1.26 23.96
N ASN A 50 -11.10 -0.54 24.99
CA ASN A 50 -12.47 -0.63 25.50
C ASN A 50 -13.30 0.63 25.19
N GLN A 51 -12.67 1.64 24.62
CA GLN A 51 -13.29 2.90 24.20
C GLN A 51 -13.04 3.11 22.71
N PRO A 52 -13.91 3.85 22.01
CA PRO A 52 -13.64 4.23 20.62
C PRO A 52 -12.28 4.92 20.49
N LEU A 53 -11.56 4.60 19.43
CA LEU A 53 -10.27 5.19 19.09
C LEU A 53 -10.50 6.24 18.01
N ASP A 54 -10.36 7.52 18.38
CA ASP A 54 -10.50 8.64 17.46
C ASP A 54 -9.22 8.77 16.61
N LEU A 55 -9.21 8.11 15.45
CA LEU A 55 -8.06 8.09 14.54
C LEU A 55 -7.78 9.48 13.96
N ILE A 56 -8.83 10.20 13.61
CA ILE A 56 -8.79 11.61 13.24
C ILE A 56 -9.95 12.32 13.96
N GLU A 57 -9.64 13.38 14.67
CA GLU A 57 -10.59 14.33 15.17
C GLU A 57 -10.20 15.73 14.66
N TYR A 58 -11.05 16.31 13.84
CA TYR A 58 -10.88 17.64 13.29
C TYR A 58 -12.20 18.37 13.23
N GLU A 59 -12.24 19.58 13.78
CA GLU A 59 -13.40 20.46 13.71
C GLU A 59 -12.97 21.92 13.52
N ARG A 60 -13.67 22.63 12.66
CA ARG A 60 -13.44 24.04 12.43
C ARG A 60 -14.75 24.79 12.21
N HIS A 61 -14.85 25.92 12.85
CA HIS A 61 -15.95 26.88 12.72
C HIS A 61 -15.39 28.23 12.24
N ASP A 62 -15.51 28.54 10.95
CA ASP A 62 -15.20 29.85 10.41
C ASP A 62 -16.42 30.46 9.69
N ARG A 63 -16.56 30.27 8.39
CA ARG A 63 -17.75 30.70 7.62
C ARG A 63 -18.90 29.70 7.74
N PHE A 64 -18.57 28.41 7.89
CA PHE A 64 -19.48 27.32 8.12
C PHE A 64 -18.71 26.19 8.85
N ARG A 65 -19.46 25.28 9.45
CA ARG A 65 -18.86 24.15 10.15
C ARG A 65 -18.24 23.18 9.15
N ARG A 66 -17.01 22.75 9.43
CA ARG A 66 -16.29 21.69 8.72
C ARG A 66 -15.71 20.73 9.74
N SER A 67 -15.93 19.44 9.52
CA SER A 67 -15.35 18.43 10.39
C SER A 67 -14.95 17.19 9.61
N LEU A 68 -13.96 16.49 10.14
CA LEU A 68 -13.52 15.18 9.67
C LEU A 68 -13.26 14.34 10.92
N HIS A 69 -14.07 13.33 11.10
CA HIS A 69 -13.93 12.35 12.18
C HIS A 69 -13.73 10.97 11.58
N MET A 70 -12.72 10.26 12.06
CA MET A 70 -12.50 8.85 11.73
C MET A 70 -12.30 8.10 13.03
N VAL A 71 -13.18 7.12 13.28
CA VAL A 71 -13.26 6.45 14.57
C VAL A 71 -13.27 4.94 14.38
N LEU A 72 -12.42 4.23 15.12
CA LEU A 72 -12.46 2.78 15.23
C LEU A 72 -13.08 2.38 16.57
N GLY A 73 -14.25 1.75 16.52
CA GLY A 73 -14.93 1.25 17.71
C GLY A 73 -14.30 -0.03 18.27
N PRO A 74 -14.47 -0.31 19.57
CA PRO A 74 -13.94 -1.51 20.22
C PRO A 74 -14.56 -2.82 19.68
N ASN A 75 -15.68 -2.72 18.99
CA ASN A 75 -16.33 -3.81 18.27
C ASN A 75 -15.76 -4.03 16.86
N GLY A 76 -14.68 -3.35 16.49
CA GLY A 76 -14.07 -3.45 15.15
C GLY A 76 -14.79 -2.64 14.08
N ARG A 77 -15.78 -1.80 14.40
CA ARG A 77 -16.46 -0.98 13.43
C ARG A 77 -15.69 0.33 13.18
N LEU A 78 -15.32 0.58 11.94
CA LEU A 78 -14.70 1.82 11.50
C LEU A 78 -15.77 2.76 10.94
N TRP A 79 -15.76 4.04 11.35
CA TRP A 79 -16.60 5.10 10.78
C TRP A 79 -15.76 6.25 10.29
N VAL A 80 -16.23 6.86 9.24
CA VAL A 80 -15.75 8.16 8.76
C VAL A 80 -16.95 9.07 8.62
N ALA A 81 -16.89 10.26 9.23
CA ALA A 81 -17.86 11.31 9.09
C ALA A 81 -17.18 12.57 8.59
N VAL A 82 -17.67 13.13 7.49
CA VAL A 82 -17.21 14.39 6.89
C VAL A 82 -18.39 15.35 6.83
N GLU A 83 -18.24 16.54 7.39
CA GLU A 83 -19.25 17.61 7.36
C GLU A 83 -18.67 18.86 6.70
N ALA A 84 -19.42 19.45 5.81
CA ALA A 84 -19.10 20.72 5.15
C ALA A 84 -20.36 21.56 5.01
N GLY A 85 -20.64 22.42 5.99
CA GLY A 85 -21.85 23.22 6.05
C GLY A 85 -23.11 22.36 6.26
N GLN A 86 -23.91 22.20 5.21
CA GLN A 86 -25.12 21.37 5.26
C GLN A 86 -24.90 19.95 4.69
N GLU A 87 -23.75 19.73 4.08
CA GLU A 87 -23.41 18.42 3.54
C GLU A 87 -22.83 17.53 4.64
N LEU A 88 -23.32 16.30 4.73
CA LEU A 88 -22.83 15.27 5.65
C LEU A 88 -22.64 13.97 4.89
N SER A 89 -21.45 13.41 4.99
CA SER A 89 -21.11 12.07 4.53
C SER A 89 -20.74 11.18 5.70
N VAL A 90 -21.40 10.03 5.83
CA VAL A 90 -21.04 9.03 6.84
C VAL A 90 -20.89 7.68 6.16
N LEU A 91 -19.72 7.07 6.33
CA LEU A 91 -19.42 5.74 5.84
C LEU A 91 -18.94 4.84 6.97
N SER A 92 -19.18 3.55 6.87
CA SER A 92 -18.67 2.60 7.85
C SER A 92 -18.24 1.27 7.22
N LEU A 93 -17.30 0.61 7.90
CA LEU A 93 -16.82 -0.74 7.59
C LEU A 93 -16.83 -1.60 8.85
N ASP A 94 -17.09 -2.89 8.67
CA ASP A 94 -16.98 -3.87 9.73
C ASP A 94 -15.65 -4.63 9.60
N LEU A 95 -14.73 -4.35 10.52
CA LEU A 95 -13.42 -4.97 10.62
C LEU A 95 -13.35 -5.98 11.78
N SER A 96 -14.49 -6.34 12.40
CA SER A 96 -14.54 -7.20 13.59
C SER A 96 -13.94 -8.60 13.38
N ALA A 97 -13.90 -9.08 12.14
CA ALA A 97 -13.27 -10.35 11.78
C ALA A 97 -11.73 -10.28 11.67
N TRP A 98 -11.15 -9.08 11.66
CA TRP A 98 -9.70 -8.92 11.58
C TRP A 98 -9.05 -9.07 12.95
N PRO A 99 -7.83 -9.64 13.02
CA PRO A 99 -7.10 -9.77 14.27
C PRO A 99 -6.89 -8.42 14.93
N LYS A 100 -6.93 -8.39 16.25
CA LYS A 100 -6.33 -7.32 17.04
C LYS A 100 -4.82 -7.40 16.84
N ASP A 101 -4.10 -6.31 16.99
CA ASP A 101 -2.68 -6.12 16.61
C ASP A 101 -2.41 -5.97 15.09
N ALA A 102 -3.46 -6.02 14.27
CA ALA A 102 -3.33 -5.85 12.84
C ALA A 102 -2.84 -4.44 12.47
N LEU A 103 -1.90 -4.38 11.53
CA LEU A 103 -1.58 -3.15 10.83
C LEU A 103 -2.50 -3.02 9.62
N ILE A 104 -3.31 -1.97 9.59
CA ILE A 104 -4.28 -1.71 8.53
C ILE A 104 -3.97 -0.39 7.83
N ARG A 105 -4.31 -0.33 6.54
CA ARG A 105 -4.37 0.92 5.78
C ARG A 105 -5.81 1.28 5.55
N ILE A 106 -6.19 2.48 5.96
CA ILE A 106 -7.50 3.06 5.74
C ILE A 106 -7.37 4.11 4.65
N SER A 107 -8.28 4.09 3.70
CA SER A 107 -8.36 5.06 2.61
C SER A 107 -9.78 5.59 2.50
N TYR A 108 -9.93 6.91 2.50
CA TYR A 108 -11.18 7.58 2.20
C TYR A 108 -10.99 8.42 0.95
N SER A 109 -11.79 8.16 -0.07
CA SER A 109 -11.73 8.89 -1.34
C SER A 109 -13.09 9.48 -1.65
N TRP A 110 -13.12 10.64 -2.31
CA TRP A 110 -14.35 11.33 -2.69
C TRP A 110 -14.26 11.93 -4.08
N ASP A 111 -15.41 12.03 -4.74
CA ASP A 111 -15.60 12.70 -6.02
C ASP A 111 -16.93 13.50 -5.97
N LEU A 112 -16.82 14.82 -5.87
CA LEU A 112 -17.98 15.70 -5.81
C LEU A 112 -18.77 15.70 -7.12
N SER A 113 -18.12 15.44 -8.27
CA SER A 113 -18.80 15.39 -9.56
C SER A 113 -19.73 14.18 -9.65
N GLN A 114 -19.37 13.08 -9.02
CA GLN A 114 -20.17 11.86 -8.94
C GLN A 114 -20.99 11.77 -7.64
N GLN A 115 -20.88 12.74 -6.75
CA GLN A 115 -21.51 12.75 -5.44
C GLN A 115 -21.26 11.44 -4.66
N SER A 116 -20.08 10.90 -4.77
CA SER A 116 -19.71 9.59 -4.24
C SER A 116 -18.45 9.66 -3.39
N ALA A 117 -18.44 8.90 -2.29
CA ALA A 117 -17.24 8.63 -1.51
C ALA A 117 -17.08 7.12 -1.30
N TRP A 118 -15.84 6.71 -1.09
CA TRP A 118 -15.46 5.34 -0.83
C TRP A 118 -14.59 5.28 0.42
N LEU A 119 -14.93 4.37 1.30
CA LEU A 119 -14.09 3.99 2.43
C LEU A 119 -13.53 2.60 2.17
N GLY A 120 -12.21 2.47 2.21
CA GLY A 120 -11.51 1.21 2.08
C GLY A 120 -10.63 0.94 3.29
N ALA A 121 -10.53 -0.30 3.69
CA ALA A 121 -9.54 -0.78 4.66
C ALA A 121 -8.83 -2.01 4.09
N GLU A 122 -7.50 -1.99 4.13
CA GLU A 122 -6.62 -3.07 3.67
C GLU A 122 -5.85 -3.61 4.87
N HIS A 123 -5.97 -4.92 5.12
CA HIS A 123 -5.14 -5.62 6.09
C HIS A 123 -3.74 -5.80 5.51
N LEU A 124 -2.73 -5.14 6.07
CA LEU A 124 -1.41 -5.05 5.42
C LEU A 124 -0.63 -6.36 5.40
N GLU A 125 -0.93 -7.31 6.25
CA GLU A 125 -0.28 -8.62 6.20
C GLU A 125 -0.93 -9.56 5.20
N THR A 126 -2.26 -9.69 5.22
CA THR A 126 -2.99 -10.63 4.34
C THR A 126 -3.31 -10.07 2.97
N GLY A 127 -3.50 -8.74 2.84
CA GLY A 127 -4.00 -8.08 1.66
C GLY A 127 -5.52 -8.08 1.53
N GLU A 128 -6.23 -8.61 2.52
CA GLU A 128 -7.69 -8.53 2.53
C GLU A 128 -8.15 -7.08 2.44
N LEU A 129 -9.11 -6.81 1.59
CA LEU A 129 -9.67 -5.49 1.33
C LEU A 129 -11.16 -5.50 1.65
N LYS A 130 -11.59 -4.55 2.48
CA LYS A 130 -13.01 -4.25 2.71
C LYS A 130 -13.31 -2.85 2.21
N THR A 131 -14.47 -2.68 1.57
CA THR A 131 -14.88 -1.42 0.98
C THR A 131 -16.32 -1.07 1.31
N SER A 132 -16.63 0.22 1.39
CA SER A 132 -17.97 0.77 1.52
C SER A 132 -18.09 2.01 0.65
N ARG A 133 -19.28 2.28 0.14
CA ARG A 133 -19.57 3.42 -0.73
C ARG A 133 -20.79 4.19 -0.22
N GLY A 134 -20.78 5.51 -0.39
CA GLY A 134 -21.91 6.37 -0.04
C GLY A 134 -21.81 7.76 -0.65
N GLY A 135 -22.61 8.69 -0.14
CA GLY A 135 -22.53 10.10 -0.51
C GLY A 135 -21.24 10.74 -0.02
N CYS A 136 -20.86 11.88 -0.59
CA CYS A 136 -19.67 12.62 -0.20
C CYS A 136 -20.03 14.02 0.31
N ALA A 137 -19.13 14.58 1.11
CA ALA A 137 -19.07 16.01 1.44
C ALA A 137 -17.69 16.56 1.07
N ALA A 138 -17.61 17.86 0.81
CA ALA A 138 -16.38 18.49 0.35
C ALA A 138 -15.32 18.52 1.47
N LEU A 139 -14.09 18.06 1.17
CA LEU A 139 -12.92 18.30 2.00
C LEU A 139 -12.07 19.43 1.43
N HIS A 140 -11.59 20.29 2.30
CA HIS A 140 -10.74 21.41 1.91
C HIS A 140 -9.26 21.06 2.12
N GLU A 141 -8.43 21.49 1.19
CA GLU A 141 -6.98 21.28 1.24
C GLU A 141 -6.36 21.83 2.52
N GLU A 142 -6.85 22.99 2.98
CA GLU A 142 -6.42 23.62 4.22
C GLU A 142 -6.70 22.73 5.45
N ASP A 143 -7.87 22.09 5.50
CA ASP A 143 -8.26 21.23 6.62
C ASP A 143 -7.39 19.99 6.69
N LEU A 144 -7.14 19.35 5.55
CA LEU A 144 -6.25 18.20 5.45
C LEU A 144 -4.80 18.54 5.82
N ALA A 145 -4.33 19.73 5.43
CA ALA A 145 -3.01 20.19 5.84
C ALA A 145 -2.92 20.48 7.36
N ARG A 146 -4.00 20.98 7.99
CA ARG A 146 -4.06 21.15 9.44
C ARG A 146 -4.03 19.80 10.16
N VAL A 147 -4.77 18.82 9.69
CA VAL A 147 -4.70 17.43 10.18
C VAL A 147 -3.28 16.91 10.08
N LEU A 148 -2.62 17.07 8.92
CA LEU A 148 -1.26 16.62 8.68
C LEU A 148 -0.23 17.23 9.66
N TYR A 149 -0.39 18.52 10.00
CA TYR A 149 0.54 19.22 10.89
C TYR A 149 0.14 19.16 12.36
N GLY A 150 -1.01 18.61 12.70
CA GLY A 150 -1.53 18.55 14.06
C GLY A 150 -1.75 19.96 14.66
N VAL A 151 -2.32 20.90 13.88
CA VAL A 151 -2.49 22.30 14.28
C VAL A 151 -3.93 22.55 14.72
N ASP A 152 -4.12 23.41 15.71
CA ASP A 152 -5.40 23.83 16.29
C ASP A 152 -6.19 22.66 16.93
N CYS A 153 -7.48 22.53 16.59
CA CYS A 153 -8.40 21.52 17.12
C CYS A 153 -8.24 20.17 16.38
N THR A 154 -7.01 19.74 16.12
CA THR A 154 -6.73 18.49 15.38
C THR A 154 -6.07 17.48 16.29
N ALA A 155 -6.61 16.27 16.34
CA ALA A 155 -5.96 15.13 16.94
C ALA A 155 -5.80 14.00 15.93
N LEU A 156 -4.60 13.44 15.86
CA LEU A 156 -4.33 12.14 15.29
C LEU A 156 -3.99 11.18 16.43
N ALA A 157 -4.64 10.03 16.47
CA ALA A 157 -4.33 9.03 17.47
C ALA A 157 -2.86 8.60 17.38
N PRO A 158 -2.21 8.26 18.52
CA PRO A 158 -0.85 7.73 18.53
C PRO A 158 -0.68 6.46 17.68
N GLU A 159 -1.74 5.70 17.48
CA GLU A 159 -1.82 4.49 16.67
C GLU A 159 -1.76 4.77 15.17
N VAL A 160 -1.94 6.03 14.75
CA VAL A 160 -1.79 6.45 13.36
C VAL A 160 -0.30 6.62 13.04
N HIS A 161 0.25 5.67 12.32
CA HIS A 161 1.68 5.63 11.97
C HIS A 161 2.02 6.59 10.83
N CYS A 162 1.10 6.80 9.91
CA CYS A 162 1.27 7.78 8.84
C CYS A 162 -0.07 8.29 8.33
N PHE A 163 -0.02 9.48 7.74
CA PHE A 163 -1.13 10.16 7.11
C PHE A 163 -0.66 10.79 5.79
N ALA A 164 -1.47 10.66 4.75
CA ALA A 164 -1.23 11.34 3.48
C ALA A 164 -2.54 11.73 2.80
N PHE A 165 -2.49 12.74 1.92
CA PHE A 165 -3.64 13.13 1.12
C PHE A 165 -3.24 13.60 -0.28
N ALA A 166 -4.19 13.43 -1.22
CA ALA A 166 -4.02 13.68 -2.64
C ALA A 166 -5.21 14.44 -3.23
N ASP A 167 -5.00 15.10 -4.38
CA ASP A 167 -6.03 15.75 -5.19
C ASP A 167 -6.66 14.82 -6.25
N HIS A 168 -6.52 13.52 -6.08
CA HIS A 168 -7.03 12.50 -6.96
C HIS A 168 -7.51 11.28 -6.17
N ILE A 169 -8.31 10.43 -6.83
CA ILE A 169 -8.71 9.15 -6.27
C ILE A 169 -7.54 8.18 -6.38
N GLU A 170 -6.98 7.80 -5.23
CA GLU A 170 -5.93 6.79 -5.15
C GLU A 170 -6.56 5.39 -5.13
N PRO A 171 -6.18 4.50 -6.04
CA PRO A 171 -6.70 3.13 -6.05
C PRO A 171 -6.29 2.34 -4.80
N LEU A 172 -7.17 1.43 -4.38
CA LEU A 172 -6.99 0.57 -3.21
C LEU A 172 -6.24 -0.73 -3.57
N GLY A 173 -5.77 -1.42 -2.54
CA GLY A 173 -5.15 -2.75 -2.68
C GLY A 173 -3.86 -2.77 -3.50
N TYR A 174 -3.37 -3.98 -3.74
CA TYR A 174 -2.17 -4.24 -4.55
C TYR A 174 -0.99 -3.37 -4.11
N SER A 175 -0.59 -3.54 -2.85
CA SER A 175 0.48 -2.74 -2.22
C SER A 175 1.87 -3.26 -2.55
N GLU A 176 1.99 -4.42 -3.18
CA GLU A 176 3.24 -4.98 -3.70
C GLU A 176 3.80 -4.12 -4.83
N GLY A 177 5.11 -4.20 -5.01
CA GLY A 177 5.76 -3.51 -6.12
C GLY A 177 7.28 -3.49 -6.01
N ILE A 178 7.89 -3.28 -7.14
CA ILE A 178 9.33 -3.34 -7.37
C ILE A 178 9.79 -1.95 -7.82
N GLY A 179 10.89 -1.47 -7.26
CA GLY A 179 11.47 -0.18 -7.63
C GLY A 179 11.99 -0.13 -9.07
N ALA A 180 12.10 1.08 -9.60
CA ALA A 180 12.68 1.32 -10.93
C ALA A 180 14.13 0.81 -11.01
N GLY A 181 14.57 0.48 -12.23
CA GLY A 181 15.91 0.00 -12.54
C GLY A 181 16.15 -1.47 -12.22
N ALA A 182 15.17 -2.18 -11.66
CA ALA A 182 15.27 -3.61 -11.41
C ALA A 182 15.31 -4.40 -12.74
N LEU A 183 16.31 -5.26 -12.90
CA LEU A 183 16.53 -6.02 -14.14
C LEU A 183 15.73 -7.31 -14.15
N VAL A 184 14.64 -7.34 -14.94
CA VAL A 184 13.80 -8.51 -15.16
C VAL A 184 14.39 -9.38 -16.26
N GLU A 185 14.46 -10.68 -16.06
CA GLU A 185 14.92 -11.63 -17.09
C GLU A 185 13.81 -11.84 -18.12
N THR A 186 14.11 -11.58 -19.39
CA THR A 186 13.23 -11.75 -20.53
C THR A 186 13.83 -12.74 -21.55
N ALA A 187 13.03 -13.17 -22.53
CA ALA A 187 13.51 -14.02 -23.61
C ALA A 187 14.66 -13.41 -24.42
N THR A 188 14.78 -12.08 -24.41
CA THR A 188 15.82 -11.32 -25.15
C THR A 188 16.95 -10.82 -24.24
N GLY A 189 16.99 -11.26 -22.97
CA GLY A 189 17.96 -10.82 -21.96
C GLY A 189 17.35 -9.99 -20.85
N ALA A 190 18.18 -9.55 -19.90
CA ALA A 190 17.72 -8.77 -18.77
C ALA A 190 17.38 -7.34 -19.21
N GLN A 191 16.19 -6.86 -18.83
CA GLN A 191 15.69 -5.53 -19.15
C GLN A 191 15.21 -4.78 -17.89
N PRO A 192 15.39 -3.46 -17.80
CA PRO A 192 14.82 -2.67 -16.72
C PRO A 192 13.30 -2.77 -16.69
N ILE A 193 12.72 -2.98 -15.49
CA ILE A 193 11.29 -3.20 -15.32
C ILE A 193 10.42 -2.09 -15.93
N GLU A 194 10.88 -0.86 -15.90
CA GLU A 194 10.19 0.31 -16.47
C GLU A 194 10.16 0.33 -18.02
N THR A 195 10.96 -0.47 -18.66
CA THR A 195 11.01 -0.56 -20.13
C THR A 195 10.13 -1.65 -20.70
N LEU A 196 9.67 -2.56 -19.86
CA LEU A 196 8.82 -3.67 -20.27
C LEU A 196 7.48 -3.18 -20.85
N ARG A 197 7.00 -3.88 -21.86
CA ARG A 197 5.71 -3.58 -22.52
C ARG A 197 4.83 -4.83 -22.56
N PRO A 198 3.49 -4.70 -22.58
CA PRO A 198 2.60 -5.83 -22.79
C PRO A 198 3.03 -6.66 -24.00
N GLY A 199 2.97 -7.98 -23.86
CA GLY A 199 3.45 -8.93 -24.85
C GLY A 199 4.91 -9.37 -24.70
N ALA A 200 5.71 -8.72 -23.82
CA ALA A 200 7.07 -9.19 -23.53
C ALA A 200 7.06 -10.59 -22.90
N GLU A 201 7.98 -11.44 -23.33
CA GLU A 201 8.17 -12.78 -22.75
C GLU A 201 9.09 -12.70 -21.51
N ILE A 202 8.55 -12.98 -20.35
CA ILE A 202 9.22 -12.93 -19.05
C ILE A 202 9.66 -14.35 -18.66
N VAL A 203 10.88 -14.49 -18.18
CA VAL A 203 11.43 -15.79 -17.71
C VAL A 203 10.96 -16.06 -16.29
N THR A 204 10.30 -17.19 -16.08
CA THR A 204 9.80 -17.64 -14.76
C THR A 204 10.92 -18.28 -13.92
N SER A 205 10.63 -18.53 -12.65
CA SER A 205 11.56 -19.24 -11.75
C SER A 205 11.97 -20.61 -12.28
N SER A 206 11.02 -21.35 -12.90
CA SER A 206 11.29 -22.67 -13.52
C SER A 206 12.14 -22.59 -14.79
N GLY A 207 12.37 -21.39 -15.35
CA GLY A 207 13.05 -21.19 -16.63
C GLY A 207 12.11 -21.22 -17.84
N SER A 208 10.82 -21.48 -17.65
CA SER A 208 9.81 -21.32 -18.70
C SER A 208 9.58 -19.84 -19.00
N LYS A 209 8.74 -19.55 -19.98
CA LYS A 209 8.41 -18.17 -20.37
C LYS A 209 6.91 -17.96 -20.26
N THR A 210 6.52 -16.79 -19.79
CA THR A 210 5.14 -16.32 -19.74
C THR A 210 5.04 -14.93 -20.33
N ARG A 211 3.87 -14.55 -20.82
CA ARG A 211 3.66 -13.25 -21.46
C ARG A 211 3.26 -12.21 -20.41
N LEU A 212 3.84 -11.00 -20.52
CA LEU A 212 3.40 -9.84 -19.76
C LEU A 212 2.06 -9.33 -20.31
N LEU A 213 0.99 -9.37 -19.50
CA LEU A 213 -0.31 -8.81 -19.83
C LEU A 213 -0.32 -7.29 -19.58
N ALA A 214 0.17 -6.88 -18.42
CA ALA A 214 0.22 -5.47 -18.05
C ALA A 214 1.36 -5.17 -17.08
N GLY A 215 1.98 -3.99 -17.24
CA GLY A 215 2.86 -3.37 -16.27
C GLY A 215 2.16 -2.22 -15.58
N ILE A 216 1.89 -2.33 -14.28
CA ILE A 216 1.21 -1.32 -13.48
C ILE A 216 2.24 -0.44 -12.80
N VAL A 217 2.06 0.87 -12.94
CA VAL A 217 2.96 1.86 -12.31
C VAL A 217 2.20 2.62 -11.24
N SER A 218 2.79 2.72 -10.06
CA SER A 218 2.25 3.53 -8.97
C SER A 218 3.28 4.57 -8.52
N HIS A 219 2.82 5.77 -8.22
CA HIS A 219 3.64 6.85 -7.68
C HIS A 219 3.01 7.35 -6.40
N VAL A 220 3.55 6.93 -5.26
CA VAL A 220 2.94 7.11 -3.93
C VAL A 220 3.94 7.73 -2.94
N PRO A 221 3.48 8.35 -1.85
CA PRO A 221 4.36 8.81 -0.79
C PRO A 221 5.21 7.65 -0.23
N ALA A 222 6.48 7.91 0.02
CA ALA A 222 7.39 6.91 0.58
C ALA A 222 7.32 6.90 2.11
N ILE A 223 6.13 6.59 2.65
CA ILE A 223 5.81 6.53 4.09
C ILE A 223 5.19 5.19 4.45
N GLY A 224 5.30 4.80 5.71
CA GLY A 224 4.71 3.57 6.24
C GLY A 224 5.01 2.35 5.37
N SER A 225 4.03 1.52 5.12
CA SER A 225 4.15 0.33 4.27
C SER A 225 4.27 0.63 2.76
N LEU A 226 4.10 1.89 2.36
CA LEU A 226 4.36 2.34 0.99
C LEU A 226 5.84 2.65 0.75
N ALA A 227 6.62 2.84 1.82
CA ALA A 227 8.06 3.05 1.72
C ALA A 227 8.77 1.77 1.27
N PRO A 228 9.68 1.85 0.27
CA PRO A 228 10.40 0.68 -0.18
C PRO A 228 11.43 0.22 0.85
N LEU A 229 11.56 -1.09 0.96
CA LEU A 229 12.66 -1.76 1.66
C LEU A 229 13.76 -2.07 0.65
N ARG A 230 15.00 -1.76 1.02
CA ARG A 230 16.16 -2.03 0.18
C ARG A 230 16.75 -3.37 0.53
N VAL A 231 16.67 -4.31 -0.42
CA VAL A 231 17.29 -5.64 -0.32
C VAL A 231 18.66 -5.59 -0.99
N ARG A 232 19.71 -5.92 -0.24
CA ARG A 232 21.11 -5.81 -0.68
C ARG A 232 21.74 -7.19 -0.82
N ARG A 233 22.79 -7.26 -1.63
CA ARG A 233 23.69 -8.42 -1.65
C ARG A 233 24.37 -8.59 -0.30
N PRO A 234 24.60 -9.83 0.16
CA PRO A 234 24.50 -11.11 -0.55
C PRO A 234 23.17 -11.87 -0.34
N PHE A 235 22.03 -11.19 -0.21
CA PHE A 235 20.74 -11.87 -0.03
C PHE A 235 20.49 -12.88 -1.16
N GLN A 236 20.42 -14.18 -0.83
CA GLN A 236 20.29 -15.28 -1.82
C GLN A 236 21.31 -15.12 -2.97
N ASN A 237 20.84 -15.19 -4.21
CA ASN A 237 21.63 -15.01 -5.43
C ASN A 237 21.51 -13.61 -6.04
N LEU A 238 21.14 -12.62 -5.23
CA LEU A 238 20.87 -11.27 -5.70
C LEU A 238 22.10 -10.65 -6.39
N LYS A 239 21.96 -10.31 -7.66
CA LYS A 239 23.02 -9.70 -8.50
C LYS A 239 23.03 -8.17 -8.44
N GLN A 240 21.86 -7.57 -8.10
CA GLN A 240 21.65 -6.13 -8.02
C GLN A 240 20.84 -5.80 -6.77
N THR A 241 21.16 -4.70 -6.08
CA THR A 241 20.32 -4.17 -5.00
C THR A 241 18.94 -3.83 -5.53
N LEU A 242 17.89 -4.31 -4.87
CA LEU A 242 16.49 -4.07 -5.22
C LEU A 242 15.81 -3.21 -4.15
N ASP A 243 14.93 -2.33 -4.60
CA ASP A 243 13.94 -1.68 -3.77
C ASP A 243 12.61 -2.39 -3.97
N LEU A 244 12.11 -3.03 -2.93
CA LEU A 244 10.85 -3.78 -2.93
C LEU A 244 9.89 -3.19 -1.91
N THR A 245 8.60 -3.22 -2.19
CA THR A 245 7.63 -2.85 -1.15
C THR A 245 7.62 -3.91 -0.05
N PRO A 246 7.22 -3.57 1.18
CA PRO A 246 7.15 -4.50 2.31
C PRO A 246 6.38 -5.79 2.04
N ARG A 247 5.39 -5.74 1.14
CA ARG A 247 4.50 -6.86 0.82
C ARG A 247 4.87 -7.63 -0.46
N CYS A 248 5.89 -7.22 -1.19
CA CYS A 248 6.39 -7.99 -2.31
C CYS A 248 6.76 -9.41 -1.83
N GLU A 249 6.50 -10.44 -2.61
CA GLU A 249 6.75 -11.83 -2.21
C GLU A 249 7.97 -12.36 -2.95
N ILE A 250 9.03 -12.68 -2.21
CA ILE A 250 10.27 -13.24 -2.74
C ILE A 250 10.20 -14.76 -2.61
N LEU A 251 10.36 -15.48 -3.72
CA LEU A 251 10.46 -16.92 -3.69
C LEU A 251 11.80 -17.33 -3.05
N THR A 252 11.73 -18.19 -2.07
CA THR A 252 12.88 -18.76 -1.38
C THR A 252 12.85 -20.27 -1.53
N GLU A 253 13.94 -20.83 -2.02
CA GLU A 253 14.10 -22.27 -2.29
C GLU A 253 15.22 -22.82 -1.41
N GLY A 254 15.17 -24.12 -1.14
CA GLY A 254 16.29 -24.82 -0.53
C GLY A 254 15.90 -25.86 0.51
N VAL A 255 16.92 -26.56 1.00
CA VAL A 255 16.78 -27.67 1.96
C VAL A 255 16.07 -27.25 3.24
N ASP A 256 16.32 -26.01 3.69
CA ASP A 256 15.70 -25.51 4.94
C ASP A 256 14.18 -25.31 4.78
N ALA A 257 13.71 -24.89 3.59
CA ALA A 257 12.28 -24.78 3.32
C ALA A 257 11.62 -26.16 3.32
N ALA A 258 12.24 -27.15 2.66
CA ALA A 258 11.77 -28.52 2.67
C ALA A 258 11.79 -29.15 4.07
N TYR A 259 12.83 -28.87 4.85
CA TYR A 259 12.96 -29.39 6.22
C TYR A 259 11.94 -28.79 7.20
N LEU A 260 11.77 -27.46 7.17
CA LEU A 260 10.92 -26.76 8.13
C LEU A 260 9.43 -26.81 7.77
N PHE A 261 9.10 -26.78 6.48
CA PHE A 261 7.73 -26.61 6.02
C PHE A 261 7.21 -27.75 5.13
N GLY A 262 8.05 -28.73 4.79
CA GLY A 262 7.66 -29.85 3.94
C GLY A 262 7.43 -29.48 2.48
N VAL A 263 7.85 -28.30 2.03
CA VAL A 263 7.70 -27.80 0.66
C VAL A 263 9.03 -27.27 0.13
N GLU A 264 9.27 -27.45 -1.19
CA GLU A 264 10.54 -27.04 -1.81
C GLU A 264 10.68 -25.53 -1.93
N HIS A 265 9.55 -24.81 -1.99
CA HIS A 265 9.49 -23.37 -2.24
C HIS A 265 8.53 -22.68 -1.26
N VAL A 266 8.95 -21.55 -0.73
CA VAL A 266 8.13 -20.67 0.12
C VAL A 266 8.29 -19.24 -0.34
N ALA A 267 7.26 -18.42 -0.12
CA ALA A 267 7.32 -16.98 -0.36
C ALA A 267 7.61 -16.25 0.95
N VAL A 268 8.52 -15.29 0.92
CA VAL A 268 8.88 -14.45 2.07
C VAL A 268 8.68 -12.98 1.73
N LYS A 269 8.03 -12.25 2.62
CA LYS A 269 7.83 -10.80 2.45
C LYS A 269 9.03 -10.02 2.99
N PRO A 270 9.53 -8.98 2.27
CA PRO A 270 10.60 -8.11 2.76
C PRO A 270 10.35 -7.54 4.16
N MET A 271 9.10 -7.24 4.52
CA MET A 271 8.76 -6.75 5.86
C MET A 271 9.14 -7.74 6.98
N HIS A 272 9.08 -9.03 6.72
CA HIS A 272 9.47 -10.08 7.66
C HIS A 272 11.00 -10.23 7.75
N LEU A 273 11.71 -9.78 6.72
CA LEU A 273 13.17 -9.82 6.63
C LEU A 273 13.85 -8.56 7.19
N ALA A 274 13.09 -7.47 7.41
CA ALA A 274 13.65 -6.20 7.86
C ALA A 274 14.50 -6.27 9.15
N PRO A 275 14.23 -7.18 10.11
CA PRO A 275 15.10 -7.37 11.28
C PRO A 275 16.46 -8.00 10.95
N PHE A 276 16.60 -8.61 9.76
CA PHE A 276 17.81 -9.29 9.32
C PHE A 276 18.54 -8.43 8.29
N LEU A 277 19.85 -8.33 8.42
CA LEU A 277 20.68 -7.86 7.32
C LEU A 277 20.66 -8.92 6.21
N PRO A 278 20.52 -8.53 4.96
CA PRO A 278 20.79 -7.21 4.38
C PRO A 278 19.54 -6.40 3.96
N VAL A 279 18.42 -6.52 4.64
CA VAL A 279 17.21 -5.73 4.37
C VAL A 279 17.20 -4.49 5.26
N ALA A 280 16.98 -3.32 4.68
CA ALA A 280 16.91 -2.06 5.42
C ALA A 280 15.87 -1.12 4.82
N HIS A 281 15.29 -0.27 5.65
CA HIS A 281 14.48 0.83 5.17
C HIS A 281 15.33 1.75 4.27
N ARG A 282 14.83 2.04 3.08
CA ARG A 282 15.44 3.04 2.23
C ARG A 282 15.06 4.43 2.78
N ARG A 283 16.04 5.29 2.99
CA ARG A 283 15.78 6.73 3.03
C ARG A 283 15.41 7.17 1.61
N ALA A 284 14.16 6.91 1.23
CA ALA A 284 13.61 7.35 -0.04
C ALA A 284 13.43 8.87 -0.03
N GLY A 285 13.27 9.47 -1.21
CA GLY A 285 12.68 10.79 -1.35
C GLY A 285 11.27 10.86 -0.77
N LEU A 286 10.54 11.94 -1.04
CA LEU A 286 9.15 12.07 -0.59
C LEU A 286 8.22 11.08 -1.29
N MET A 287 8.55 10.70 -2.52
CA MET A 287 7.75 9.82 -3.37
C MET A 287 8.51 8.55 -3.75
N SER A 288 7.77 7.48 -3.94
CA SER A 288 8.26 6.18 -4.42
C SER A 288 7.52 5.78 -5.69
N LYS A 289 8.29 5.47 -6.74
CA LYS A 289 7.76 4.88 -7.97
C LYS A 289 7.99 3.38 -7.93
N ARG A 290 6.92 2.62 -8.16
CA ARG A 290 6.94 1.15 -8.10
C ARG A 290 6.19 0.53 -9.25
N TYR A 291 6.58 -0.66 -9.62
CA TYR A 291 6.06 -1.43 -10.75
C TYR A 291 5.54 -2.77 -10.28
N MET A 292 4.41 -3.20 -10.82
CA MET A 292 3.85 -4.54 -10.67
C MET A 292 3.70 -5.15 -12.05
N LEU A 293 3.96 -6.44 -12.16
CA LEU A 293 3.79 -7.19 -13.41
C LEU A 293 2.60 -8.15 -13.27
N VAL A 294 1.65 -8.04 -14.19
CA VAL A 294 0.54 -8.97 -14.37
C VAL A 294 0.93 -9.88 -15.54
N LEU A 295 1.16 -11.15 -15.26
CA LEU A 295 1.59 -12.14 -16.25
C LEU A 295 0.40 -13.01 -16.67
N GLU A 296 0.44 -13.57 -17.87
CA GLU A 296 -0.60 -14.49 -18.39
C GLU A 296 -0.76 -15.71 -17.47
N GLU A 297 0.36 -16.24 -17.00
CA GLU A 297 0.42 -17.22 -15.92
C GLU A 297 1.05 -16.58 -14.70
N PRO A 298 0.38 -16.51 -13.53
CA PRO A 298 0.85 -15.80 -12.35
C PRO A 298 1.95 -16.55 -11.59
N GLN A 299 2.99 -16.96 -12.34
CA GLN A 299 4.15 -17.66 -11.80
C GLN A 299 5.20 -16.70 -11.24
N PRO A 300 6.06 -17.14 -10.33
CA PRO A 300 7.22 -16.37 -9.92
C PRO A 300 8.14 -16.13 -11.12
N PHE A 301 8.66 -14.91 -11.26
CA PHE A 301 9.53 -14.52 -12.36
C PHE A 301 10.90 -14.06 -11.86
N ARG A 302 11.90 -14.21 -12.71
CA ARG A 302 13.30 -13.91 -12.38
C ARG A 302 13.59 -12.42 -12.50
N ILE A 303 14.20 -11.87 -11.45
CA ILE A 303 14.59 -10.47 -11.37
C ILE A 303 15.88 -10.32 -10.59
N ALA A 304 16.90 -9.71 -11.20
CA ALA A 304 18.19 -9.42 -10.58
C ALA A 304 18.81 -10.63 -9.83
N GLY A 305 18.55 -11.87 -10.30
CA GLY A 305 19.12 -13.11 -9.75
C GLY A 305 18.31 -13.79 -8.64
N ILE A 306 17.16 -13.23 -8.27
CA ILE A 306 16.14 -13.87 -7.41
C ILE A 306 14.83 -14.03 -8.16
N SER A 307 13.85 -14.68 -7.55
CA SER A 307 12.48 -14.79 -8.10
C SER A 307 11.49 -14.08 -7.20
N VAL A 308 10.52 -13.38 -7.82
CA VAL A 308 9.45 -12.64 -7.15
C VAL A 308 8.12 -13.11 -7.71
N LEU A 309 7.09 -13.21 -6.86
CA LEU A 309 5.76 -13.60 -7.29
C LEU A 309 5.14 -12.48 -8.14
N ALA A 310 4.50 -12.85 -9.24
CA ALA A 310 3.73 -11.94 -10.07
C ALA A 310 2.43 -11.53 -9.38
N THR A 311 1.92 -10.36 -9.74
CA THR A 311 0.61 -9.89 -9.29
C THR A 311 -0.50 -10.67 -9.99
N GLY A 312 -1.41 -11.23 -9.21
CA GLY A 312 -2.60 -11.92 -9.70
C GLY A 312 -3.86 -11.44 -8.98
N GLN A 313 -5.00 -11.94 -9.39
CA GLN A 313 -6.29 -11.63 -8.77
C GLN A 313 -6.33 -12.18 -7.34
N HIS A 314 -6.59 -11.32 -6.36
CA HIS A 314 -6.78 -11.71 -4.96
C HIS A 314 -7.86 -10.88 -4.24
N HIS A 315 -8.57 -10.02 -4.98
CA HIS A 315 -9.73 -9.29 -4.47
C HIS A 315 -11.00 -9.75 -5.21
N ASP A 316 -12.13 -9.57 -4.58
CA ASP A 316 -13.42 -9.90 -5.16
C ASP A 316 -13.80 -8.94 -6.31
N SER A 317 -14.78 -9.33 -7.13
CA SER A 317 -15.27 -8.53 -8.25
C SER A 317 -15.89 -7.19 -7.80
N THR A 318 -16.43 -7.12 -6.59
CA THR A 318 -17.10 -5.91 -6.07
C THR A 318 -16.08 -4.83 -5.71
N SER A 319 -14.93 -5.22 -5.21
CA SER A 319 -13.83 -4.30 -4.87
C SER A 319 -12.93 -3.97 -6.08
N HIS A 320 -12.96 -4.80 -7.13
CA HIS A 320 -12.05 -4.68 -8.28
C HIS A 320 -12.04 -3.28 -8.91
N GLY A 321 -13.20 -2.70 -9.12
CA GLY A 321 -13.35 -1.36 -9.72
C GLY A 321 -12.70 -0.22 -8.92
N LEU A 322 -12.33 -0.46 -7.66
CA LEU A 322 -11.64 0.49 -6.79
C LEU A 322 -10.13 0.21 -6.68
N THR A 323 -9.67 -0.89 -7.27
CA THR A 323 -8.28 -1.32 -7.14
C THR A 323 -7.36 -0.76 -8.24
N ARG A 324 -6.06 -0.95 -8.07
CA ARG A 324 -5.04 -0.59 -9.08
C ARG A 324 -5.19 -1.36 -10.39
N LEU A 325 -5.90 -2.47 -10.39
CA LEU A 325 -6.16 -3.29 -11.57
C LEU A 325 -7.50 -3.01 -12.24
N ALA A 326 -8.26 -2.00 -11.78
CA ALA A 326 -9.60 -1.67 -12.27
C ALA A 326 -9.68 -1.41 -13.79
N HIS A 327 -8.58 -1.03 -14.44
CA HIS A 327 -8.52 -0.82 -15.88
C HIS A 327 -8.37 -2.11 -16.69
N LEU A 328 -8.11 -3.24 -16.04
CA LEU A 328 -8.08 -4.57 -16.66
C LEU A 328 -9.41 -5.26 -16.39
N PRO A 329 -9.99 -5.99 -17.38
CA PRO A 329 -11.21 -6.76 -17.13
C PRO A 329 -10.98 -7.80 -16.04
N TYR A 330 -11.91 -7.88 -15.07
CA TYR A 330 -11.79 -8.79 -13.93
C TYR A 330 -11.57 -10.24 -14.36
N ASP A 331 -12.37 -10.71 -15.32
CA ASP A 331 -12.32 -12.09 -15.82
C ASP A 331 -11.05 -12.41 -16.64
N SER A 332 -10.29 -11.39 -17.05
CA SER A 332 -9.02 -11.56 -17.75
C SER A 332 -7.81 -11.60 -16.82
N LEU A 333 -8.01 -11.31 -15.53
CA LEU A 333 -6.93 -11.36 -14.56
C LEU A 333 -6.63 -12.82 -14.19
N PRO A 334 -5.36 -13.22 -14.23
CA PRO A 334 -4.96 -14.54 -13.78
C PRO A 334 -5.24 -14.66 -12.28
N GLN A 335 -5.88 -15.74 -11.88
CA GLN A 335 -6.10 -16.02 -10.47
C GLN A 335 -4.76 -16.34 -9.81
N LYS A 336 -4.47 -15.66 -8.70
CA LYS A 336 -3.34 -16.03 -7.88
C LYS A 336 -3.69 -17.36 -7.20
N ASP A 337 -3.03 -18.43 -7.61
CA ASP A 337 -3.20 -19.73 -6.95
C ASP A 337 -2.59 -19.66 -5.54
N ALA A 338 -3.47 -19.51 -4.56
CA ALA A 338 -3.08 -19.43 -3.15
C ALA A 338 -2.42 -20.72 -2.64
N THR A 339 -2.57 -21.82 -3.38
CA THR A 339 -2.01 -23.13 -3.01
C THR A 339 -0.64 -23.39 -3.64
N ALA A 340 -0.28 -22.66 -4.69
CA ALA A 340 0.94 -22.93 -5.45
C ALA A 340 2.24 -22.56 -4.70
N THR A 341 2.20 -21.58 -3.78
CA THR A 341 3.37 -21.17 -2.99
C THR A 341 2.94 -20.71 -1.61
N MET A 342 3.38 -21.41 -0.57
CA MET A 342 3.12 -21.03 0.82
C MET A 342 3.84 -19.71 1.14
N THR A 343 3.07 -18.68 1.54
CA THR A 343 3.65 -17.43 2.04
C THR A 343 3.85 -17.53 3.55
N LEU A 344 5.10 -17.35 3.99
CA LEU A 344 5.47 -17.48 5.39
C LEU A 344 4.97 -16.30 6.23
N LEU A 345 4.49 -16.62 7.42
CA LEU A 345 4.25 -15.65 8.47
C LEU A 345 5.57 -15.11 9.03
N ARG A 346 5.52 -14.02 9.78
CA ARG A 346 6.72 -13.37 10.32
C ARG A 346 7.63 -14.33 11.11
N HIS A 347 7.06 -15.10 12.03
CA HIS A 347 7.85 -16.02 12.86
C HIS A 347 8.45 -17.19 12.06
N GLU A 348 7.77 -17.65 11.03
CA GLU A 348 8.24 -18.69 10.11
C GLU A 348 9.39 -18.17 9.23
N ALA A 349 9.25 -16.95 8.70
CA ALA A 349 10.31 -16.29 7.93
C ALA A 349 11.56 -16.07 8.79
N VAL A 350 11.38 -15.69 10.06
CA VAL A 350 12.47 -15.57 11.05
C VAL A 350 13.14 -16.94 11.26
N ALA A 351 12.38 -18.00 11.48
CA ALA A 351 12.91 -19.35 11.66
C ALA A 351 13.73 -19.82 10.44
N LEU A 352 13.24 -19.56 9.22
CA LEU A 352 13.92 -19.91 7.96
C LEU A 352 15.25 -19.16 7.79
N MET A 353 15.33 -17.89 8.20
CA MET A 353 16.47 -17.02 7.93
C MET A 353 17.53 -17.03 9.06
N SER A 354 17.15 -17.34 10.29
CA SER A 354 18.05 -17.32 11.46
C SER A 354 19.34 -18.11 11.29
N PRO A 355 19.35 -19.32 10.71
CA PRO A 355 20.59 -20.09 10.53
C PRO A 355 21.57 -19.48 9.52
N ARG A 356 21.13 -18.56 8.68
CA ARG A 356 21.92 -18.00 7.57
C ARG A 356 22.58 -16.67 7.90
N TYR A 357 22.15 -16.02 8.97
CA TYR A 357 22.54 -14.64 9.31
C TYR A 357 22.95 -14.44 10.77
N LEU A 358 23.02 -15.53 11.55
CA LEU A 358 23.69 -15.60 12.86
C LEU A 358 25.12 -16.15 12.67
#